data_3f485eaa26cc357b8bc1233c8fc8713a
#
_entry.id   3f485eaa26cc357b8bc1233c8fc8713a
#
_cell.length_a   1.000
_cell.length_b   1.000
_cell.length_c   1.000
_cell.angle_alpha   90.00
_cell.angle_beta   90.00
_cell.angle_gamma   90.00
#
_symmetry.space_group_name_H-M   'P 1'
#
loop_
_entity.id
_entity.type
_entity.pdbx_description
1 polymer ?
#
loop_
_entity_poly.entity_id
_entity_poly.type
_entity_poly.pdbx_seq_one_letter_code
_entity_poly.pdbx_strand_id
1 'polypeptide(L)'
;MAEQLAICIRTAGVTDVGVTAFMPSTSDPKLLTILGGDFGHLGRYCGEELQKRLEAKKSLMGDCQLVAHESIHKALVEGRYSVGDLFTRAVRGLQAENTVVKAIALGQFCVRTGRVITLQCTLIGTERQEVIGKVGGTAWLNESEWAMIGRSVQVRPEDYLPPPVVPVGLPPSPTTMRIHSWESRRGHPMLDPNFPFPVSIVVRGQPRKGVFRGDDLFVPLRQGETYEIWVENRSGKPVMMRLLVDGLNTLPEPVTPKAVSVEPKLQYLPAQRVSLDEARAWELDPARAKVFAVRGFWTQTGPPKGVYREFRVVDAHSSVAAQQHFTEQVGLITAAFYEAVTTPREARTRGVVGTAYGKEREEILEPAKFWPGRLLAVVHIRYVEPDELKTLEVEQSSSVDTSQNK
;
A
#
# COMPACT_ATOMS: atom_id res chain seq x y z
N MET A 1 -17.15 -14.68 -0.17
CA MET A 1 -15.94 -15.04 -0.96
C MET A 1 -15.12 -16.13 -0.29
N ALA A 2 -14.57 -15.94 0.94
CA ALA A 2 -13.73 -16.95 1.60
C ALA A 2 -14.44 -18.33 1.75
N GLU A 3 -15.70 -18.36 2.14
CA GLU A 3 -16.48 -19.59 2.27
C GLU A 3 -16.66 -20.32 0.92
N GLN A 4 -16.98 -19.58 -0.13
CA GLN A 4 -17.07 -20.14 -1.50
C GLN A 4 -15.73 -20.68 -1.99
N LEU A 5 -14.64 -19.96 -1.70
CA LEU A 5 -13.29 -20.42 -2.05
C LEU A 5 -12.91 -21.69 -1.28
N ALA A 6 -13.23 -21.76 0.03
CA ALA A 6 -13.00 -22.96 0.84
C ALA A 6 -13.73 -24.19 0.27
N ILE A 7 -14.96 -24.01 -0.19
CA ILE A 7 -15.73 -25.07 -0.86
C ILE A 7 -15.06 -25.49 -2.19
N CYS A 8 -14.59 -24.53 -3.00
CA CYS A 8 -13.86 -24.83 -4.23
C CYS A 8 -12.59 -25.65 -3.95
N ILE A 9 -11.80 -25.27 -2.95
CA ILE A 9 -10.58 -25.98 -2.54
C ILE A 9 -10.91 -27.43 -2.19
N ARG A 10 -11.90 -27.65 -1.33
CA ARG A 10 -12.33 -28.99 -0.91
C ARG A 10 -12.83 -29.81 -2.11
N THR A 11 -13.68 -29.24 -2.95
CA THR A 11 -14.27 -29.95 -4.10
C THR A 11 -13.20 -30.38 -5.10
N ALA A 12 -12.15 -29.58 -5.25
CA ALA A 12 -11.02 -29.89 -6.13
C ALA A 12 -9.99 -30.86 -5.50
N GLY A 13 -10.10 -31.16 -4.21
CA GLY A 13 -9.16 -32.03 -3.50
C GLY A 13 -7.74 -31.46 -3.41
N VAL A 14 -7.59 -30.13 -3.41
CA VAL A 14 -6.28 -29.49 -3.33
C VAL A 14 -5.78 -29.48 -1.88
N THR A 15 -4.53 -29.92 -1.67
CA THR A 15 -3.97 -30.10 -0.33
C THR A 15 -3.18 -28.92 0.20
N ASP A 16 -2.51 -28.18 -0.68
CA ASP A 16 -1.58 -27.10 -0.30
C ASP A 16 -1.86 -25.84 -1.12
N VAL A 17 -2.44 -24.86 -0.48
CA VAL A 17 -2.93 -23.63 -1.12
C VAL A 17 -2.24 -22.40 -0.56
N GLY A 18 -1.66 -21.58 -1.45
CA GLY A 18 -1.17 -20.25 -1.12
C GLY A 18 -2.17 -19.15 -1.46
N VAL A 19 -2.09 -18.04 -0.76
CA VAL A 19 -2.84 -16.80 -1.09
C VAL A 19 -1.83 -15.70 -1.39
N THR A 20 -2.01 -15.01 -2.53
CA THR A 20 -1.17 -13.85 -2.88
C THR A 20 -1.85 -12.53 -2.55
N ALA A 21 -1.08 -11.45 -2.60
CA ALA A 21 -1.64 -10.11 -2.66
C ALA A 21 -2.60 -9.96 -3.84
N PHE A 22 -3.64 -9.13 -3.68
CA PHE A 22 -4.57 -8.84 -4.75
C PHE A 22 -4.00 -7.77 -5.66
N MET A 23 -4.12 -7.99 -6.96
CA MET A 23 -3.72 -7.00 -7.97
C MET A 23 -4.89 -6.09 -8.36
N PRO A 24 -4.65 -4.82 -8.69
CA PRO A 24 -5.69 -3.99 -9.28
C PRO A 24 -6.08 -4.55 -10.65
N SER A 25 -7.39 -4.63 -10.89
CA SER A 25 -7.91 -4.93 -12.23
C SER A 25 -7.80 -3.66 -13.07
N THR A 26 -6.82 -3.58 -13.96
CA THR A 26 -6.66 -2.49 -14.91
C THR A 26 -6.76 -3.00 -16.34
N SER A 27 -7.28 -2.13 -17.21
CA SER A 27 -7.32 -2.38 -18.65
C SER A 27 -6.05 -1.92 -19.36
N ASP A 28 -5.11 -1.26 -18.66
CA ASP A 28 -3.84 -0.80 -19.24
C ASP A 28 -2.67 -1.72 -18.83
N PRO A 29 -2.27 -2.67 -19.69
CA PRO A 29 -1.16 -3.59 -19.41
C PRO A 29 0.20 -2.88 -19.25
N LYS A 30 0.39 -1.72 -19.91
CA LYS A 30 1.64 -0.96 -19.82
C LYS A 30 1.79 -0.31 -18.46
N LEU A 31 0.68 0.20 -17.92
CA LEU A 31 0.65 0.74 -16.57
C LEU A 31 1.02 -0.35 -15.54
N LEU A 32 0.50 -1.56 -15.71
CA LEU A 32 0.90 -2.71 -14.86
C LEU A 32 2.40 -3.02 -14.94
N THR A 33 2.98 -2.95 -16.14
CA THR A 33 4.42 -3.21 -16.32
C THR A 33 5.28 -2.18 -15.59
N ILE A 34 4.92 -0.90 -15.68
CA ILE A 34 5.70 0.20 -15.10
C ILE A 34 5.52 0.28 -13.56
N LEU A 35 4.29 0.05 -13.09
CA LEU A 35 3.95 0.15 -11.67
C LEU A 35 4.16 -1.17 -10.89
N GLY A 36 4.71 -2.20 -11.53
CA GLY A 36 4.88 -3.50 -10.90
C GLY A 36 3.57 -4.21 -10.54
N GLY A 37 2.43 -3.71 -11.03
CA GLY A 37 1.10 -4.27 -10.77
C GLY A 37 0.51 -3.89 -9.42
N ASP A 38 1.19 -3.10 -8.60
CA ASP A 38 0.70 -2.70 -7.28
C ASP A 38 0.42 -1.21 -7.17
N PHE A 39 -0.80 -0.88 -6.68
CA PHE A 39 -1.30 0.48 -6.54
C PHE A 39 -1.49 0.89 -5.07
N GLY A 40 -0.69 0.36 -4.16
CA GLY A 40 -0.71 0.70 -2.76
C GLY A 40 -0.84 -0.52 -1.84
N HIS A 41 -1.31 -0.29 -0.61
CA HIS A 41 -1.32 -1.32 0.42
C HIS A 41 -2.55 -2.24 0.37
N LEU A 42 -3.59 -1.88 -0.39
CA LEU A 42 -4.87 -2.58 -0.37
C LEU A 42 -4.75 -4.02 -0.87
N GLY A 43 -3.97 -4.25 -1.92
CA GLY A 43 -3.82 -5.58 -2.50
C GLY A 43 -3.30 -6.60 -1.50
N ARG A 44 -2.29 -6.20 -0.75
CA ARG A 44 -1.72 -7.03 0.31
C ARG A 44 -2.69 -7.23 1.45
N TYR A 45 -3.31 -6.17 1.94
CA TYR A 45 -4.33 -6.24 3.00
C TYR A 45 -5.45 -7.21 2.63
N CYS A 46 -5.94 -7.18 1.38
CA CYS A 46 -6.93 -8.12 0.89
C CYS A 46 -6.45 -9.57 0.90
N GLY A 47 -5.19 -9.82 0.54
CA GLY A 47 -4.60 -11.17 0.56
C GLY A 47 -4.48 -11.72 1.97
N GLU A 48 -3.92 -10.94 2.89
CA GLU A 48 -3.78 -11.32 4.30
C GLU A 48 -5.13 -11.55 4.98
N GLU A 49 -6.10 -10.68 4.71
CA GLU A 49 -7.45 -10.82 5.26
C GLU A 49 -8.20 -12.03 4.67
N LEU A 50 -8.01 -12.33 3.39
CA LEU A 50 -8.53 -13.55 2.80
C LEU A 50 -7.93 -14.79 3.45
N GLN A 51 -6.63 -14.83 3.66
CA GLN A 51 -5.97 -15.93 4.35
C GLN A 51 -6.52 -16.14 5.75
N LYS A 52 -6.60 -15.10 6.58
CA LYS A 52 -7.19 -15.17 7.93
C LYS A 52 -8.61 -15.74 7.92
N ARG A 53 -9.42 -15.32 6.94
CA ARG A 53 -10.79 -15.82 6.81
C ARG A 53 -10.87 -17.25 6.33
N LEU A 54 -9.94 -17.72 5.52
CA LEU A 54 -9.83 -19.12 5.12
C LEU A 54 -9.38 -19.99 6.31
N GLU A 55 -8.43 -19.53 7.11
CA GLU A 55 -7.99 -20.20 8.35
C GLU A 55 -9.17 -20.38 9.32
N ALA A 56 -10.00 -19.35 9.49
CA ALA A 56 -11.22 -19.43 10.29
C ALA A 56 -12.27 -20.40 9.72
N LYS A 57 -12.16 -20.77 8.46
CA LYS A 57 -13.05 -21.72 7.74
C LYS A 57 -12.37 -23.06 7.41
N LYS A 58 -11.29 -23.40 8.11
CA LYS A 58 -10.48 -24.59 7.85
C LYS A 58 -11.31 -25.88 7.77
N SER A 59 -12.35 -26.00 8.59
CA SER A 59 -13.26 -27.16 8.56
C SER A 59 -14.00 -27.33 7.22
N LEU A 60 -14.15 -26.28 6.41
CA LEU A 60 -14.77 -26.34 5.10
C LEU A 60 -13.80 -26.75 3.98
N MET A 61 -12.49 -26.71 4.24
CA MET A 61 -11.47 -27.00 3.23
C MET A 61 -11.00 -28.47 3.24
N GLY A 62 -11.47 -29.28 4.19
CA GLY A 62 -11.00 -30.67 4.36
C GLY A 62 -9.56 -30.73 4.84
N ASP A 63 -8.75 -31.59 4.23
CA ASP A 63 -7.33 -31.81 4.60
C ASP A 63 -6.37 -30.76 4.03
N CYS A 64 -6.89 -29.67 3.45
CA CYS A 64 -6.08 -28.61 2.87
C CYS A 64 -5.28 -27.86 3.94
N GLN A 65 -4.01 -27.61 3.64
CA GLN A 65 -3.13 -26.73 4.40
C GLN A 65 -2.99 -25.39 3.67
N LEU A 66 -3.10 -24.29 4.43
CA LEU A 66 -2.80 -22.97 3.91
C LEU A 66 -1.31 -22.69 4.15
N VAL A 67 -0.64 -22.30 3.08
CA VAL A 67 0.74 -21.83 3.14
C VAL A 67 0.73 -20.34 3.49
N ALA A 68 1.58 -19.92 4.42
CA ALA A 68 1.62 -18.55 4.88
C ALA A 68 1.83 -17.55 3.73
N HIS A 69 1.05 -16.48 3.71
CA HIS A 69 1.08 -15.43 2.68
C HIS A 69 2.51 -14.91 2.43
N GLU A 70 3.23 -14.63 3.51
CA GLU A 70 4.63 -14.16 3.43
C GLU A 70 5.56 -15.18 2.78
N SER A 71 5.36 -16.47 3.06
CA SER A 71 6.16 -17.55 2.49
C SER A 71 5.92 -17.72 1.01
N ILE A 72 4.68 -17.49 0.53
CA ILE A 72 4.38 -17.46 -0.91
C ILE A 72 5.11 -16.31 -1.58
N HIS A 73 5.02 -15.10 -1.03
CA HIS A 73 5.71 -13.93 -1.60
C HIS A 73 7.23 -14.11 -1.60
N LYS A 74 7.80 -14.65 -0.51
CA LYS A 74 9.22 -15.02 -0.45
C LYS A 74 9.61 -15.98 -1.56
N ALA A 75 8.85 -17.06 -1.73
CA ALA A 75 9.11 -18.06 -2.77
C ALA A 75 9.01 -17.48 -4.18
N LEU A 76 8.08 -16.56 -4.43
CA LEU A 76 7.97 -15.85 -5.71
C LEU A 76 9.21 -14.99 -5.96
N VAL A 77 9.65 -14.20 -5.00
CA VAL A 77 10.85 -13.34 -5.13
C VAL A 77 12.09 -14.19 -5.37
N GLU A 78 12.30 -15.26 -4.61
CA GLU A 78 13.43 -16.19 -4.78
C GLU A 78 13.41 -16.88 -6.14
N GLY A 79 12.22 -17.24 -6.66
CA GLY A 79 11.99 -17.80 -7.99
C GLY A 79 12.03 -16.77 -9.12
N ARG A 80 12.21 -15.50 -8.83
CA ARG A 80 12.14 -14.37 -9.77
C ARG A 80 10.78 -14.29 -10.49
N TYR A 81 9.71 -14.54 -9.76
CA TYR A 81 8.33 -14.39 -10.22
C TYR A 81 7.69 -13.16 -9.59
N SER A 82 6.87 -12.48 -10.35
CA SER A 82 5.90 -11.51 -9.84
C SER A 82 4.53 -12.16 -9.65
N VAL A 83 3.65 -11.53 -8.87
CA VAL A 83 2.25 -11.99 -8.77
C VAL A 83 1.57 -11.96 -10.15
N GLY A 84 1.93 -11.01 -11.02
CA GLY A 84 1.44 -10.93 -12.39
C GLY A 84 1.79 -12.13 -13.24
N ASP A 85 2.97 -12.72 -13.05
CA ASP A 85 3.40 -13.92 -13.78
C ASP A 85 2.47 -15.11 -13.56
N LEU A 86 1.88 -15.21 -12.37
CA LEU A 86 0.97 -16.31 -12.02
C LEU A 86 -0.31 -16.32 -12.87
N PHE A 87 -0.69 -15.19 -13.45
CA PHE A 87 -1.83 -15.09 -14.36
C PHE A 87 -1.49 -15.55 -15.79
N THR A 88 -0.21 -15.56 -16.16
CA THR A 88 0.23 -15.74 -17.55
C THR A 88 1.00 -17.03 -17.80
N ARG A 89 1.63 -17.60 -16.77
CA ARG A 89 2.47 -18.81 -16.89
C ARG A 89 2.36 -19.72 -15.68
N ALA A 90 2.54 -21.02 -15.93
CA ALA A 90 2.62 -22.03 -14.87
C ALA A 90 3.90 -21.85 -14.04
N VAL A 91 3.77 -21.93 -12.72
CA VAL A 91 4.88 -21.85 -11.76
C VAL A 91 5.09 -23.22 -11.14
N ARG A 92 5.66 -24.13 -11.93
CA ARG A 92 5.86 -25.53 -11.52
C ARG A 92 6.86 -25.63 -10.39
N GLY A 93 6.52 -26.46 -9.40
CA GLY A 93 7.43 -26.78 -8.30
C GLY A 93 7.67 -25.61 -7.34
N LEU A 94 6.75 -24.62 -7.26
CA LEU A 94 6.86 -23.55 -6.29
C LEU A 94 6.90 -24.15 -4.88
N GLN A 95 7.99 -23.92 -4.17
CA GLN A 95 8.18 -24.38 -2.80
C GLN A 95 8.14 -23.17 -1.85
N ALA A 96 7.31 -23.27 -0.84
CA ALA A 96 7.25 -22.33 0.26
C ALA A 96 7.28 -23.10 1.59
N GLU A 97 8.18 -22.77 2.51
CA GLU A 97 8.35 -23.46 3.79
C GLU A 97 8.50 -24.99 3.68
N ASN A 98 9.28 -25.46 2.72
CA ASN A 98 9.45 -26.90 2.40
C ASN A 98 8.18 -27.61 1.91
N THR A 99 7.12 -26.89 1.59
CA THR A 99 5.88 -27.41 1.04
C THR A 99 5.78 -27.08 -0.45
N VAL A 100 5.43 -28.08 -1.28
CA VAL A 100 5.13 -27.84 -2.69
C VAL A 100 3.72 -27.28 -2.81
N VAL A 101 3.60 -26.03 -3.19
CA VAL A 101 2.30 -25.35 -3.36
C VAL A 101 1.58 -25.94 -4.57
N LYS A 102 0.40 -26.49 -4.37
CA LYS A 102 -0.41 -27.16 -5.42
C LYS A 102 -1.35 -26.20 -6.14
N ALA A 103 -1.85 -25.21 -5.44
CA ALA A 103 -2.66 -24.16 -6.03
C ALA A 103 -2.44 -22.80 -5.34
N ILE A 104 -2.74 -21.74 -6.08
CA ILE A 104 -2.63 -20.37 -5.59
C ILE A 104 -3.96 -19.64 -5.80
N ALA A 105 -4.44 -18.99 -4.77
CA ALA A 105 -5.55 -18.08 -4.82
C ALA A 105 -5.05 -16.68 -5.25
N LEU A 106 -5.26 -16.35 -6.52
CA LEU A 106 -4.88 -15.08 -7.13
C LEU A 106 -6.04 -14.10 -7.04
N GLY A 107 -5.83 -13.01 -6.32
CA GLY A 107 -6.83 -11.97 -6.12
C GLY A 107 -6.69 -10.82 -7.12
N GLN A 108 -7.83 -10.25 -7.51
CA GLN A 108 -7.91 -8.97 -8.21
C GLN A 108 -8.95 -8.08 -7.54
N PHE A 109 -8.71 -6.78 -7.52
CA PHE A 109 -9.68 -5.81 -7.06
C PHE A 109 -9.91 -4.71 -8.09
N CYS A 110 -11.14 -4.18 -8.12
CA CYS A 110 -11.48 -3.01 -8.93
C CYS A 110 -12.19 -2.01 -8.02
N VAL A 111 -11.64 -0.81 -7.93
CA VAL A 111 -12.29 0.30 -7.20
C VAL A 111 -13.46 0.81 -8.01
N ARG A 112 -14.64 0.83 -7.40
CA ARG A 112 -15.86 1.37 -7.97
C ARG A 112 -16.16 2.74 -7.37
N THR A 113 -17.20 3.37 -7.86
CA THR A 113 -17.69 4.65 -7.33
C THR A 113 -17.96 4.55 -5.84
N GLY A 114 -17.52 5.53 -5.05
CA GLY A 114 -17.91 5.69 -3.65
C GLY A 114 -17.41 4.60 -2.69
N ARG A 115 -16.12 4.45 -2.48
CA ARG A 115 -15.53 3.49 -1.52
C ARG A 115 -15.95 2.02 -1.68
N VAL A 116 -16.53 1.66 -2.82
CA VAL A 116 -16.90 0.27 -3.12
C VAL A 116 -15.79 -0.38 -3.90
N ILE A 117 -15.38 -1.57 -3.48
CA ILE A 117 -14.50 -2.43 -4.28
C ILE A 117 -15.22 -3.69 -4.72
N THR A 118 -14.92 -4.11 -5.94
CA THR A 118 -15.24 -5.47 -6.41
C THR A 118 -13.98 -6.30 -6.27
N LEU A 119 -14.11 -7.43 -5.60
CA LEU A 119 -13.04 -8.42 -5.41
C LEU A 119 -13.33 -9.64 -6.26
N GLN A 120 -12.31 -10.15 -6.93
CA GLN A 120 -12.34 -11.43 -7.63
C GLN A 120 -11.15 -12.25 -7.20
N CYS A 121 -11.36 -13.53 -6.91
CA CYS A 121 -10.29 -14.46 -6.61
C CYS A 121 -10.40 -15.66 -7.54
N THR A 122 -9.29 -16.02 -8.18
CA THR A 122 -9.18 -17.17 -9.06
C THR A 122 -8.22 -18.16 -8.41
N LEU A 123 -8.70 -19.36 -8.14
CA LEU A 123 -7.86 -20.47 -7.68
C LEU A 123 -7.25 -21.15 -8.91
N ILE A 124 -5.93 -21.16 -8.99
CA ILE A 124 -5.17 -21.69 -10.13
C ILE A 124 -4.21 -22.78 -9.65
N GLY A 125 -4.21 -23.92 -10.33
CA GLY A 125 -3.23 -24.98 -10.13
C GLY A 125 -1.83 -24.56 -10.60
N THR A 126 -0.80 -24.82 -9.80
CA THR A 126 0.58 -24.36 -10.08
C THR A 126 1.25 -25.18 -11.17
N GLU A 127 0.88 -26.44 -11.34
CA GLU A 127 1.55 -27.36 -12.28
C GLU A 127 1.11 -27.15 -13.75
N ARG A 128 -0.17 -26.89 -13.98
CA ARG A 128 -0.77 -26.80 -15.32
C ARG A 128 -1.41 -25.44 -15.61
N GLN A 129 -1.46 -24.56 -14.61
CA GLN A 129 -2.15 -23.26 -14.69
C GLN A 129 -3.65 -23.40 -15.00
N GLU A 130 -4.24 -24.53 -14.66
CA GLU A 130 -5.68 -24.71 -14.80
C GLU A 130 -6.44 -23.87 -13.78
N VAL A 131 -7.53 -23.28 -14.21
CA VAL A 131 -8.46 -22.58 -13.33
C VAL A 131 -9.32 -23.60 -12.60
N ILE A 132 -9.11 -23.75 -11.29
CA ILE A 132 -9.85 -24.67 -10.43
C ILE A 132 -11.18 -24.05 -10.03
N GLY A 133 -11.21 -22.75 -9.76
CA GLY A 133 -12.43 -22.04 -9.38
C GLY A 133 -12.27 -20.53 -9.42
N LYS A 134 -13.41 -19.84 -9.52
CA LYS A 134 -13.48 -18.38 -9.43
C LYS A 134 -14.57 -17.98 -8.45
N VAL A 135 -14.25 -17.05 -7.59
CA VAL A 135 -15.20 -16.48 -6.61
C VAL A 135 -15.06 -14.96 -6.63
N GLY A 136 -16.13 -14.26 -6.25
CA GLY A 136 -16.09 -12.80 -6.22
C GLY A 136 -17.06 -12.23 -5.19
N GLY A 137 -16.94 -10.93 -4.99
CA GLY A 137 -17.81 -10.19 -4.07
C GLY A 137 -17.54 -8.70 -4.14
N THR A 138 -18.35 -7.95 -3.43
CA THR A 138 -18.20 -6.51 -3.25
C THR A 138 -18.01 -6.20 -1.77
N ALA A 139 -17.23 -5.17 -1.47
CA ALA A 139 -17.03 -4.69 -0.12
C ALA A 139 -17.02 -3.16 -0.10
N TRP A 140 -17.33 -2.58 1.07
CA TRP A 140 -17.17 -1.17 1.35
C TRP A 140 -15.85 -0.97 2.06
N LEU A 141 -15.09 0.05 1.64
CA LEU A 141 -13.83 0.42 2.27
C LEU A 141 -14.09 1.39 3.41
N ASN A 142 -13.52 1.12 4.58
CA ASN A 142 -13.41 2.12 5.64
C ASN A 142 -12.34 3.17 5.26
N GLU A 143 -12.09 4.16 6.12
CA GLU A 143 -11.14 5.24 5.85
C GLU A 143 -9.71 4.74 5.63
N SER A 144 -9.25 3.83 6.47
CA SER A 144 -7.90 3.26 6.38
C SER A 144 -7.73 2.39 5.13
N GLU A 145 -8.70 1.54 4.84
CA GLU A 145 -8.72 0.73 3.63
C GLU A 145 -8.74 1.61 2.36
N TRP A 146 -9.50 2.71 2.41
CA TRP A 146 -9.52 3.67 1.32
C TRP A 146 -8.18 4.36 1.10
N ALA A 147 -7.45 4.70 2.16
CA ALA A 147 -6.10 5.23 2.06
C ALA A 147 -5.11 4.24 1.42
N MET A 148 -5.39 2.94 1.49
CA MET A 148 -4.53 1.87 0.98
C MET A 148 -4.70 1.58 -0.53
N ILE A 149 -5.67 2.19 -1.22
CA ILE A 149 -5.94 1.90 -2.65
C ILE A 149 -4.86 2.39 -3.62
N GLY A 150 -3.85 3.11 -3.14
CA GLY A 150 -2.74 3.63 -3.94
C GLY A 150 -3.09 4.85 -4.80
N ARG A 151 -4.28 5.43 -4.63
CA ARG A 151 -4.69 6.67 -5.29
C ARG A 151 -4.66 7.84 -4.32
N SER A 152 -4.17 8.97 -4.79
CA SER A 152 -4.15 10.21 -4.01
C SER A 152 -5.55 10.81 -3.90
N VAL A 153 -5.94 11.23 -2.69
CA VAL A 153 -7.28 11.76 -2.43
C VAL A 153 -7.24 12.82 -1.32
N GLN A 154 -8.05 13.87 -1.49
CA GLN A 154 -8.41 14.79 -0.42
C GLN A 154 -9.82 14.44 0.07
N VAL A 155 -9.94 14.14 1.36
CA VAL A 155 -11.20 13.74 1.99
C VAL A 155 -12.00 14.98 2.38
N ARG A 156 -13.30 15.00 2.10
CA ARG A 156 -14.20 16.09 2.46
C ARG A 156 -15.15 15.64 3.58
N PRO A 157 -15.72 16.58 4.34
CA PRO A 157 -16.66 16.24 5.40
C PRO A 157 -17.80 15.31 4.96
N GLU A 158 -18.32 15.50 3.75
CA GLU A 158 -19.39 14.68 3.17
C GLU A 158 -18.99 13.23 2.90
N ASP A 159 -17.70 12.94 2.75
CA ASP A 159 -17.21 11.58 2.53
C ASP A 159 -17.32 10.69 3.79
N TYR A 160 -17.55 11.30 4.97
CA TYR A 160 -17.79 10.61 6.24
C TYR A 160 -19.24 10.24 6.49
N LEU A 161 -20.16 10.71 5.64
CA LEU A 161 -21.57 10.33 5.78
C LEU A 161 -21.70 8.84 5.49
N PRO A 162 -22.47 8.10 6.31
CA PRO A 162 -22.74 6.70 6.02
C PRO A 162 -23.41 6.59 4.64
N PRO A 163 -23.14 5.52 3.89
CA PRO A 163 -23.84 5.29 2.64
C PRO A 163 -25.35 5.23 2.92
N PRO A 164 -26.19 5.77 2.01
CA PRO A 164 -27.63 5.65 2.16
C PRO A 164 -27.99 4.17 2.27
N VAL A 165 -28.79 3.83 3.26
CA VAL A 165 -29.29 2.47 3.47
C VAL A 165 -30.17 2.14 2.28
N VAL A 166 -29.68 1.33 1.37
CA VAL A 166 -30.49 0.79 0.26
C VAL A 166 -31.31 -0.37 0.86
N PRO A 167 -32.64 -0.31 0.83
CA PRO A 167 -33.48 -1.41 1.29
C PRO A 167 -33.10 -2.69 0.54
N VAL A 168 -32.93 -3.78 1.27
CA VAL A 168 -32.61 -5.09 0.69
C VAL A 168 -33.79 -5.48 -0.22
N GLY A 169 -33.51 -5.70 -1.51
CA GLY A 169 -34.49 -6.18 -2.48
C GLY A 169 -34.99 -5.18 -3.53
N LEU A 170 -34.57 -3.91 -3.43
CA LEU A 170 -34.85 -2.96 -4.52
C LEU A 170 -33.59 -2.75 -5.38
N PRO A 171 -33.72 -2.77 -6.72
CA PRO A 171 -32.61 -2.37 -7.57
C PRO A 171 -32.26 -0.89 -7.25
N PRO A 172 -30.97 -0.53 -7.17
CA PRO A 172 -30.58 0.84 -6.88
C PRO A 172 -31.17 1.78 -7.94
N SER A 173 -31.94 2.77 -7.49
CA SER A 173 -32.44 3.80 -8.36
C SER A 173 -31.26 4.55 -9.01
N PRO A 174 -31.33 4.93 -10.30
CA PRO A 174 -30.32 5.77 -10.95
C PRO A 174 -30.02 7.08 -10.20
N THR A 175 -30.98 7.58 -9.42
CA THR A 175 -30.84 8.77 -8.58
C THR A 175 -30.04 8.50 -7.31
N THR A 176 -30.11 7.28 -6.77
CA THR A 176 -29.30 6.87 -5.59
C THR A 176 -27.85 6.59 -5.99
N MET A 177 -27.55 6.37 -7.26
CA MET A 177 -26.17 6.28 -7.81
C MET A 177 -25.46 7.64 -7.93
N ARG A 178 -26.10 8.76 -7.66
CA ARG A 178 -25.42 10.06 -7.40
C ARG A 178 -24.80 10.12 -6.01
N ILE A 179 -24.42 9.00 -5.47
CA ILE A 179 -23.57 8.92 -4.31
C ILE A 179 -22.23 9.51 -4.69
N HIS A 180 -21.88 10.56 -3.99
CA HIS A 180 -20.65 11.33 -4.00
C HIS A 180 -19.47 10.51 -4.52
N SER A 181 -19.31 10.46 -5.84
CA SER A 181 -18.20 9.75 -6.44
C SER A 181 -16.96 10.58 -6.23
N TRP A 182 -16.03 10.10 -5.41
CA TRP A 182 -14.70 10.68 -5.38
C TRP A 182 -14.05 10.69 -6.78
N GLU A 183 -14.47 9.81 -7.69
CA GLU A 183 -14.15 9.84 -9.13
C GLU A 183 -14.59 11.13 -9.83
N SER A 184 -15.58 11.86 -9.30
CA SER A 184 -15.95 13.18 -9.84
C SER A 184 -14.93 14.27 -9.47
N ARG A 185 -14.02 14.01 -8.58
CA ARG A 185 -12.87 14.88 -8.24
C ARG A 185 -11.73 14.52 -9.17
N ARG A 186 -11.75 15.08 -10.35
CA ARG A 186 -10.73 14.87 -11.36
C ARG A 186 -9.39 15.43 -10.88
N GLY A 187 -8.39 14.55 -10.82
CA GLY A 187 -7.00 14.89 -10.64
C GLY A 187 -6.42 14.66 -9.24
N HIS A 188 -5.13 14.56 -9.23
CA HIS A 188 -4.32 14.39 -8.02
C HIS A 188 -4.45 15.63 -7.11
N PRO A 189 -4.59 15.50 -5.76
CA PRO A 189 -4.77 16.64 -4.85
C PRO A 189 -3.71 17.72 -5.00
N MET A 190 -2.47 17.38 -5.30
CA MET A 190 -1.38 18.32 -5.50
C MET A 190 -1.48 19.14 -6.80
N LEU A 191 -2.47 18.90 -7.65
CA LEU A 191 -2.82 19.82 -8.77
C LEU A 191 -3.62 21.03 -8.28
N ASP A 192 -4.24 20.96 -7.11
CA ASP A 192 -4.89 22.11 -6.49
C ASP A 192 -3.83 22.96 -5.77
N PRO A 193 -3.60 24.21 -6.18
CA PRO A 193 -2.65 25.11 -5.52
C PRO A 193 -3.02 25.41 -4.04
N ASN A 194 -4.28 25.21 -3.67
CA ASN A 194 -4.78 25.38 -2.31
C ASN A 194 -4.72 24.09 -1.49
N PHE A 195 -4.19 23.02 -2.02
CA PHE A 195 -4.03 21.78 -1.26
C PHE A 195 -3.21 22.02 0.01
N PRO A 196 -3.73 21.68 1.21
CA PRO A 196 -3.11 22.11 2.46
C PRO A 196 -1.85 21.31 2.84
N PHE A 197 -1.56 20.18 2.15
CA PHE A 197 -0.47 19.28 2.52
C PHE A 197 0.43 18.94 1.31
N PRO A 198 1.06 19.93 0.64
CA PRO A 198 1.95 19.62 -0.47
C PRO A 198 3.14 18.79 -0.02
N VAL A 199 3.48 17.78 -0.83
CA VAL A 199 4.61 16.87 -0.63
C VAL A 199 5.59 17.04 -1.78
N SER A 200 6.87 17.23 -1.47
CA SER A 200 7.93 17.41 -2.45
C SER A 200 9.07 16.41 -2.22
N ILE A 201 9.55 15.81 -3.27
CA ILE A 201 10.78 15.01 -3.23
C ILE A 201 11.95 15.93 -3.55
N VAL A 202 12.93 15.98 -2.66
CA VAL A 202 14.04 16.93 -2.71
C VAL A 202 15.36 16.16 -2.84
N VAL A 203 16.15 16.52 -3.82
CA VAL A 203 17.49 15.96 -4.06
C VAL A 203 18.51 17.08 -4.02
N ARG A 204 19.50 16.98 -3.15
CA ARG A 204 20.54 18.03 -2.96
C ARG A 204 19.94 19.42 -2.68
N GLY A 205 18.88 19.49 -1.88
CA GLY A 205 18.19 20.72 -1.53
C GLY A 205 17.30 21.32 -2.63
N GLN A 206 17.12 20.64 -3.76
CA GLN A 206 16.28 21.10 -4.87
C GLN A 206 15.08 20.18 -5.06
N PRO A 207 13.85 20.71 -5.07
CA PRO A 207 12.65 19.93 -5.36
C PRO A 207 12.73 19.33 -6.77
N ARG A 208 12.43 18.05 -6.90
CA ARG A 208 12.29 17.37 -8.18
C ARG A 208 10.93 17.67 -8.78
N LYS A 209 10.93 18.05 -10.05
CA LYS A 209 9.69 18.22 -10.81
C LYS A 209 9.05 16.86 -11.06
N GLY A 210 7.83 16.69 -10.60
CA GLY A 210 7.01 15.51 -10.90
C GLY A 210 6.22 15.68 -12.19
N VAL A 211 5.78 14.56 -12.75
CA VAL A 211 4.92 14.48 -13.94
C VAL A 211 3.63 13.77 -13.52
N PHE A 212 2.50 14.40 -13.80
CA PHE A 212 1.18 13.82 -13.58
C PHE A 212 0.76 13.00 -14.79
N ARG A 213 0.30 11.77 -14.56
CA ARG A 213 -0.35 10.93 -15.57
C ARG A 213 -1.67 10.41 -14.99
N GLY A 214 -2.77 10.96 -15.47
CA GLY A 214 -4.06 10.73 -14.86
C GLY A 214 -4.05 11.19 -13.39
N ASP A 215 -4.35 10.28 -12.49
CA ASP A 215 -4.37 10.53 -11.04
C ASP A 215 -3.05 10.18 -10.34
N ASP A 216 -2.04 9.75 -11.08
CA ASP A 216 -0.73 9.36 -10.53
C ASP A 216 0.30 10.48 -10.69
N LEU A 217 1.15 10.64 -9.68
CA LEU A 217 2.29 11.55 -9.69
C LEU A 217 3.60 10.75 -9.73
N PHE A 218 4.38 10.96 -10.77
CA PHE A 218 5.69 10.34 -10.96
C PHE A 218 6.80 11.34 -10.74
N VAL A 219 7.85 10.94 -10.00
CA VAL A 219 9.05 11.77 -9.77
C VAL A 219 10.28 11.00 -10.22
N PRO A 220 11.12 11.60 -11.10
CA PRO A 220 12.33 10.94 -11.56
C PRO A 220 13.41 10.93 -10.48
N LEU A 221 13.89 9.76 -10.12
CA LEU A 221 15.04 9.56 -9.22
C LEU A 221 16.01 8.56 -9.84
N ARG A 222 17.31 8.88 -9.82
CA ARG A 222 18.36 8.01 -10.35
C ARG A 222 18.90 7.07 -9.28
N GLN A 223 19.29 5.89 -9.67
CA GLN A 223 20.00 4.98 -8.79
C GLN A 223 21.22 5.66 -8.16
N GLY A 224 21.40 5.48 -6.85
CA GLY A 224 22.46 6.09 -6.06
C GLY A 224 22.16 7.49 -5.51
N GLU A 225 21.11 8.17 -5.98
CA GLU A 225 20.70 9.45 -5.40
C GLU A 225 20.19 9.28 -3.97
N THR A 226 20.55 10.23 -3.10
CA THR A 226 19.90 10.42 -1.79
C THR A 226 18.83 11.50 -1.93
N TYR A 227 17.71 11.32 -1.24
CA TYR A 227 16.59 12.26 -1.32
C TYR A 227 15.96 12.48 0.05
N GLU A 228 15.20 13.55 0.14
CA GLU A 228 14.39 13.93 1.29
C GLU A 228 12.94 14.07 0.86
N ILE A 229 12.01 13.89 1.77
CA ILE A 229 10.58 14.13 1.58
C ILE A 229 10.22 15.37 2.39
N TRP A 230 9.89 16.46 1.70
CA TRP A 230 9.47 17.70 2.31
C TRP A 230 7.96 17.81 2.28
N VAL A 231 7.37 18.12 3.41
CA VAL A 231 5.93 18.23 3.58
C VAL A 231 5.61 19.59 4.19
N GLU A 232 4.69 20.30 3.57
CA GLU A 232 4.15 21.54 4.13
C GLU A 232 2.82 21.27 4.84
N ASN A 233 2.59 21.96 5.95
CA ASN A 233 1.27 22.03 6.57
C ASN A 233 0.75 23.45 6.50
N ARG A 234 -0.15 23.71 5.53
CA ARG A 234 -0.79 25.02 5.30
C ARG A 234 -2.17 25.13 5.96
N SER A 235 -2.61 24.10 6.68
CA SER A 235 -3.95 24.08 7.29
C SER A 235 -4.11 25.02 8.48
N GLY A 236 -3.00 25.55 9.02
CA GLY A 236 -2.98 26.39 10.22
C GLY A 236 -3.21 25.65 11.53
N LYS A 237 -3.37 24.33 11.50
CA LYS A 237 -3.57 23.46 12.68
C LYS A 237 -2.59 22.30 12.67
N PRO A 238 -2.22 21.75 13.84
CA PRO A 238 -1.47 20.49 13.88
C PRO A 238 -2.20 19.38 13.16
N VAL A 239 -1.47 18.56 12.42
CA VAL A 239 -1.97 17.31 11.79
C VAL A 239 -1.00 16.18 12.05
N MET A 240 -1.50 14.96 12.01
CA MET A 240 -0.69 13.76 12.10
C MET A 240 -0.48 13.19 10.70
N MET A 241 0.76 12.81 10.36
CA MET A 241 1.09 12.22 9.07
C MET A 241 1.70 10.83 9.25
N ARG A 242 1.14 9.84 8.60
CA ARG A 242 1.78 8.53 8.40
C ARG A 242 2.50 8.54 7.08
N LEU A 243 3.81 8.29 7.11
CA LEU A 243 4.66 8.34 5.93
C LEU A 243 5.34 6.99 5.72
N LEU A 244 4.99 6.35 4.63
CA LEU A 244 5.59 5.09 4.21
C LEU A 244 6.41 5.30 2.93
N VAL A 245 7.55 4.64 2.86
CA VAL A 245 8.40 4.57 1.67
C VAL A 245 8.57 3.09 1.34
N ASP A 246 8.27 2.69 0.12
CA ASP A 246 8.28 1.28 -0.29
C ASP A 246 7.43 0.38 0.63
N GLY A 247 6.35 0.93 1.20
CA GLY A 247 5.51 0.24 2.17
C GLY A 247 6.06 0.15 3.59
N LEU A 248 7.21 0.74 3.85
CA LEU A 248 7.88 0.71 5.15
C LEU A 248 7.69 2.03 5.89
N ASN A 249 7.36 1.97 7.20
CA ASN A 249 7.22 3.20 7.98
C ASN A 249 8.56 3.91 8.16
N THR A 250 8.55 5.22 7.98
CA THR A 250 9.73 6.07 8.18
C THR A 250 10.07 6.28 9.65
N LEU A 251 9.12 6.03 10.57
CA LEU A 251 9.36 5.95 12.02
C LEU A 251 9.58 4.50 12.47
N PRO A 252 10.42 4.26 13.49
CA PRO A 252 10.62 2.91 14.02
C PRO A 252 9.36 2.46 14.76
N GLU A 253 8.99 1.19 14.55
CA GLU A 253 7.80 0.57 15.15
C GLU A 253 8.18 -0.24 16.40
N PRO A 254 7.30 -0.29 17.42
CA PRO A 254 7.52 -1.13 18.58
C PRO A 254 7.36 -2.61 18.21
N VAL A 255 8.32 -3.41 18.63
CA VAL A 255 8.24 -4.87 18.50
C VAL A 255 8.13 -5.48 19.89
N THR A 256 7.12 -6.30 20.09
CA THR A 256 6.98 -7.06 21.32
C THR A 256 7.95 -8.24 21.27
N PRO A 257 8.95 -8.33 22.17
CA PRO A 257 9.84 -9.49 22.22
C PRO A 257 9.00 -10.76 22.40
N LYS A 258 9.31 -11.81 21.64
CA LYS A 258 8.76 -13.13 21.91
C LYS A 258 9.09 -13.48 23.36
N ALA A 259 8.08 -13.85 24.14
CA ALA A 259 8.08 -13.99 25.57
C ALA A 259 9.19 -14.93 26.11
N VAL A 260 10.33 -14.38 26.50
CA VAL A 260 11.41 -15.07 27.22
C VAL A 260 12.04 -14.19 28.33
N SER A 261 11.65 -12.91 28.49
CA SER A 261 12.25 -12.04 29.53
C SER A 261 11.24 -11.56 30.57
N VAL A 262 11.69 -11.48 31.78
CA VAL A 262 10.92 -11.07 32.98
C VAL A 262 10.45 -9.62 32.93
N GLU A 263 11.08 -8.80 32.10
CA GLU A 263 10.63 -7.43 31.75
C GLU A 263 10.80 -7.19 30.24
N PRO A 264 9.73 -7.24 29.42
CA PRO A 264 9.83 -6.94 28.01
C PRO A 264 10.05 -5.43 27.82
N LYS A 265 11.30 -4.99 27.67
CA LYS A 265 11.58 -3.65 27.13
C LYS A 265 11.08 -3.61 25.70
N LEU A 266 10.17 -2.68 25.39
CA LEU A 266 9.74 -2.43 24.03
C LEU A 266 10.98 -2.07 23.19
N GLN A 267 11.30 -2.94 22.24
CA GLN A 267 12.35 -2.69 21.27
C GLN A 267 11.72 -2.01 20.07
N TYR A 268 12.31 -0.91 19.61
CA TYR A 268 11.87 -0.20 18.41
C TYR A 268 12.76 -0.61 17.24
N LEU A 269 12.15 -1.04 16.16
CA LEU A 269 12.85 -1.40 14.93
C LEU A 269 12.51 -0.43 13.80
N PRO A 270 13.53 0.01 13.03
CA PRO A 270 13.33 0.95 11.95
C PRO A 270 12.70 0.30 10.72
N ALA A 271 12.12 1.13 9.86
CA ALA A 271 11.57 0.83 8.53
C ALA A 271 10.79 -0.49 8.49
N GLN A 272 9.84 -0.59 9.40
CA GLN A 272 8.99 -1.76 9.52
C GLN A 272 7.91 -1.74 8.45
N ARG A 273 7.65 -2.91 7.90
CA ARG A 273 6.45 -3.19 7.14
C ARG A 273 5.24 -3.20 8.07
N VAL A 274 4.38 -2.23 7.94
CA VAL A 274 3.21 -2.05 8.80
C VAL A 274 2.03 -1.58 7.97
N SER A 275 0.83 -1.95 8.39
CA SER A 275 -0.39 -1.43 7.80
C SER A 275 -0.47 0.08 7.98
N LEU A 276 -1.00 0.80 6.98
CA LEU A 276 -1.06 2.28 7.02
C LEU A 276 -1.88 2.79 8.22
N ASP A 277 -2.88 2.05 8.68
CA ASP A 277 -3.71 2.40 9.84
C ASP A 277 -3.05 2.10 11.20
N GLU A 278 -1.99 1.29 11.20
CA GLU A 278 -1.22 0.95 12.40
C GLU A 278 0.10 1.72 12.50
N ALA A 279 0.60 2.24 11.37
CA ALA A 279 1.89 2.94 11.30
C ALA A 279 1.95 4.12 12.27
N ARG A 280 3.09 4.28 12.95
CA ARG A 280 3.37 5.48 13.76
C ARG A 280 3.35 6.73 12.88
N ALA A 281 2.94 7.85 13.46
CA ALA A 281 2.70 9.08 12.73
C ALA A 281 3.63 10.21 13.19
N TRP A 282 4.00 11.08 12.25
CA TRP A 282 4.67 12.34 12.46
C TRP A 282 3.66 13.42 12.90
N GLU A 283 4.04 14.27 13.84
CA GLU A 283 3.29 15.49 14.18
C GLU A 283 3.80 16.63 13.29
N LEU A 284 2.91 17.22 12.50
CA LEU A 284 3.19 18.37 11.66
C LEU A 284 2.51 19.62 12.26
N ASP A 285 3.17 20.28 13.22
CA ASP A 285 2.66 21.47 13.85
C ASP A 285 3.17 22.74 13.12
N PRO A 286 2.30 23.49 12.42
CA PRO A 286 2.70 24.68 11.67
C PRO A 286 3.23 25.82 12.56
N ALA A 287 2.98 25.78 13.87
CA ALA A 287 3.57 26.71 14.81
C ALA A 287 5.07 26.44 15.04
N ARG A 288 5.54 25.22 14.80
CA ARG A 288 6.96 24.83 14.93
C ARG A 288 7.73 25.01 13.63
N ALA A 289 7.15 24.56 12.53
CA ALA A 289 7.77 24.66 11.20
C ALA A 289 6.70 24.72 10.11
N LYS A 290 6.97 25.48 9.04
CA LYS A 290 6.14 25.50 7.84
C LYS A 290 6.41 24.30 6.94
N VAL A 291 7.66 23.85 6.92
CA VAL A 291 8.13 22.71 6.11
C VAL A 291 8.78 21.69 7.03
N PHE A 292 8.37 20.46 6.92
CA PHE A 292 8.88 19.32 7.66
C PHE A 292 9.67 18.44 6.69
N ALA A 293 10.96 18.21 6.97
CA ALA A 293 11.83 17.41 6.15
C ALA A 293 12.04 16.03 6.77
N VAL A 294 11.53 14.98 6.14
CA VAL A 294 11.84 13.59 6.48
C VAL A 294 12.97 13.11 5.58
N ARG A 295 14.13 12.81 6.17
CA ARG A 295 15.39 12.58 5.46
C ARG A 295 15.78 11.12 5.35
N GLY A 296 15.03 10.23 5.99
CA GLY A 296 15.38 8.81 6.02
C GLY A 296 14.47 8.00 6.92
N PHE A 297 14.84 6.74 7.06
CA PHE A 297 14.24 5.83 8.02
C PHE A 297 14.84 6.05 9.41
N TRP A 298 14.02 6.37 10.38
CA TRP A 298 14.46 6.59 11.75
C TRP A 298 14.72 5.27 12.47
N THR A 299 15.88 5.18 13.10
CA THR A 299 16.31 4.00 13.88
C THR A 299 16.10 4.19 15.38
N GLN A 300 16.09 5.45 15.81
CA GLN A 300 15.89 5.84 17.19
C GLN A 300 15.16 7.18 17.26
N THR A 301 14.18 7.30 18.15
CA THR A 301 13.36 8.53 18.33
C THR A 301 13.46 9.13 19.72
N GLY A 302 14.38 8.70 20.57
CA GLY A 302 14.52 9.13 21.96
C GLY A 302 15.68 10.09 22.21
N PRO A 303 15.63 10.84 23.35
CA PRO A 303 16.71 11.74 23.74
C PRO A 303 18.05 10.99 23.97
N PRO A 304 19.23 11.65 23.79
CA PRO A 304 19.34 13.09 23.53
C PRO A 304 19.13 13.46 22.06
N LYS A 305 19.23 12.52 21.13
CA LYS A 305 19.07 12.73 19.69
C LYS A 305 18.40 11.51 19.05
N GLY A 306 17.57 11.76 18.06
CA GLY A 306 17.09 10.72 17.17
C GLY A 306 18.16 10.37 16.12
N VAL A 307 18.13 9.15 15.61
CA VAL A 307 19.03 8.65 14.59
C VAL A 307 18.22 8.17 13.40
N TYR A 308 18.62 8.54 12.19
CA TYR A 308 17.99 8.08 10.97
C TYR A 308 19.05 7.66 9.93
N ARG A 309 18.62 6.87 8.97
CA ARG A 309 19.40 6.47 7.80
C ARG A 309 18.77 7.06 6.55
N GLU A 310 19.59 7.80 5.79
CA GLU A 310 19.14 8.55 4.61
C GLU A 310 18.41 7.64 3.61
N PHE A 311 17.38 8.17 2.96
CA PHE A 311 16.77 7.52 1.80
C PHE A 311 17.76 7.53 0.64
N ARG A 312 18.02 6.36 0.08
CA ARG A 312 18.88 6.19 -1.09
C ARG A 312 18.20 5.30 -2.12
N VAL A 313 18.14 5.78 -3.34
CA VAL A 313 17.60 5.00 -4.46
C VAL A 313 18.55 3.87 -4.81
N VAL A 314 18.03 2.67 -4.84
CA VAL A 314 18.74 1.46 -5.25
C VAL A 314 17.89 0.71 -6.27
N ASP A 315 18.45 -0.30 -6.93
CA ASP A 315 17.65 -1.19 -7.74
C ASP A 315 16.60 -1.92 -6.87
N ALA A 316 15.46 -2.27 -7.47
CA ALA A 316 14.32 -2.82 -6.74
C ALA A 316 14.67 -4.08 -5.91
N HIS A 317 15.52 -4.97 -6.44
CA HIS A 317 15.92 -6.21 -5.77
C HIS A 317 16.89 -5.97 -4.60
N SER A 318 17.60 -4.85 -4.62
CA SER A 318 18.50 -4.44 -3.54
C SER A 318 17.82 -3.55 -2.51
N SER A 319 16.53 -3.23 -2.72
CA SER A 319 15.77 -2.40 -1.81
C SER A 319 15.58 -3.09 -0.45
N VAL A 320 15.31 -2.27 0.53
CA VAL A 320 14.95 -2.71 1.88
C VAL A 320 13.72 -3.60 1.87
N ALA A 321 12.71 -3.23 1.12
CA ALA A 321 11.48 -3.99 0.98
C ALA A 321 11.75 -5.38 0.36
N ALA A 322 12.61 -5.44 -0.67
CA ALA A 322 12.98 -6.70 -1.30
C ALA A 322 13.75 -7.63 -0.35
N GLN A 323 14.64 -7.09 0.50
CA GLN A 323 15.34 -7.87 1.52
C GLN A 323 14.39 -8.47 2.56
N GLN A 324 13.19 -7.90 2.70
CA GLN A 324 12.09 -8.44 3.49
C GLN A 324 11.12 -9.31 2.66
N HIS A 325 11.52 -9.70 1.46
CA HIS A 325 10.69 -10.46 0.53
C HIS A 325 9.38 -9.74 0.16
N PHE A 326 9.44 -8.42 0.01
CA PHE A 326 8.30 -7.55 -0.19
C PHE A 326 8.65 -6.52 -1.27
N THR A 327 8.08 -6.65 -2.46
CA THR A 327 8.42 -5.82 -3.62
C THR A 327 7.24 -5.05 -4.20
N GLU A 328 6.03 -5.34 -3.72
CA GLU A 328 4.79 -4.84 -4.31
C GLU A 328 4.62 -3.32 -4.19
N GLN A 329 5.38 -2.68 -3.31
CA GLN A 329 5.28 -1.24 -3.08
C GLN A 329 6.60 -0.50 -3.27
N VAL A 330 7.59 -1.17 -3.84
CA VAL A 330 8.86 -0.54 -4.21
C VAL A 330 8.60 0.56 -5.23
N GLY A 331 9.20 1.73 -5.00
CA GLY A 331 8.96 2.91 -5.81
C GLY A 331 7.73 3.75 -5.40
N LEU A 332 7.05 3.39 -4.30
CA LEU A 332 5.87 4.12 -3.83
C LEU A 332 6.13 4.84 -2.51
N ILE A 333 5.88 6.15 -2.48
CA ILE A 333 5.82 6.96 -1.27
C ILE A 333 4.35 7.25 -0.98
N THR A 334 3.90 6.97 0.25
CA THR A 334 2.54 7.20 0.73
C THR A 334 2.57 8.15 1.92
N ALA A 335 1.96 9.32 1.79
CA ALA A 335 1.77 10.27 2.88
C ALA A 335 0.27 10.41 3.17
N ALA A 336 -0.17 9.90 4.33
CA ALA A 336 -1.56 9.99 4.77
C ALA A 336 -1.68 10.96 5.94
N PHE A 337 -2.56 11.95 5.81
CA PHE A 337 -2.76 13.05 6.74
C PHE A 337 -4.04 12.85 7.54
N TYR A 338 -3.94 13.04 8.85
CA TYR A 338 -5.02 12.82 9.79
C TYR A 338 -5.21 14.04 10.69
N GLU A 339 -6.42 14.24 11.19
CA GLU A 339 -6.64 15.20 12.27
C GLU A 339 -5.75 14.87 13.48
N ALA A 340 -5.20 15.90 14.12
CA ALA A 340 -4.51 15.74 15.39
C ALA A 340 -5.53 15.80 16.54
N VAL A 341 -5.68 14.70 17.29
CA VAL A 341 -6.61 14.61 18.42
C VAL A 341 -5.88 14.36 19.73
N THR A 342 -6.41 14.86 20.83
CA THR A 342 -5.76 14.80 22.16
C THR A 342 -6.07 13.51 22.92
N THR A 343 -7.08 12.76 22.51
CA THR A 343 -7.46 11.49 23.15
C THR A 343 -7.22 10.33 22.21
N PRO A 344 -6.51 9.28 22.64
CA PRO A 344 -6.36 8.08 21.82
C PRO A 344 -7.73 7.41 21.62
N ARG A 345 -8.21 7.31 20.39
CA ARG A 345 -9.15 6.26 20.03
C ARG A 345 -8.36 4.96 20.13
N GLU A 346 -8.92 3.94 20.82
CA GLU A 346 -8.28 2.67 21.09
C GLU A 346 -7.51 2.14 19.86
N ALA A 347 -6.18 2.28 19.91
CA ALA A 347 -5.31 1.80 18.85
C ALA A 347 -5.17 0.29 18.99
N ARG A 348 -5.64 -0.47 18.02
CA ARG A 348 -5.34 -1.90 17.91
C ARG A 348 -3.93 -2.07 17.38
N THR A 349 -3.06 -2.63 18.20
CA THR A 349 -1.65 -2.90 17.89
C THR A 349 -1.45 -4.27 17.26
N ARG A 350 -0.70 -4.34 16.14
CA ARG A 350 0.08 -5.53 15.71
C ARG A 350 1.18 -5.10 14.75
N GLY A 351 2.37 -5.70 14.88
CA GLY A 351 3.59 -5.29 14.20
C GLY A 351 4.30 -6.40 13.41
N VAL A 352 5.47 -6.06 12.89
CA VAL A 352 6.71 -6.82 12.49
C VAL A 352 7.08 -6.70 11.01
N VAL A 353 8.28 -6.57 10.57
CA VAL A 353 9.70 -6.23 10.71
C VAL A 353 10.39 -6.06 9.34
N GLY A 354 11.43 -5.26 9.21
CA GLY A 354 12.71 -5.37 8.54
C GLY A 354 13.16 -4.31 7.52
N THR A 355 14.48 -4.01 7.34
CA THR A 355 14.98 -2.88 6.52
C THR A 355 16.44 -2.95 6.05
N ALA A 356 16.90 -2.15 5.03
CA ALA A 356 18.29 -1.79 4.73
C ALA A 356 18.54 -0.26 4.59
N TYR A 357 19.80 0.20 4.66
CA TYR A 357 20.13 1.54 5.12
C TYR A 357 21.17 2.29 4.30
N GLY A 358 21.02 3.66 4.20
CA GLY A 358 22.06 4.62 3.83
C GLY A 358 22.95 5.03 5.00
N LYS A 359 23.63 6.22 4.92
CA LYS A 359 24.45 6.77 6.00
C LYS A 359 23.58 7.11 7.20
N GLU A 360 24.13 6.86 8.41
CA GLU A 360 23.49 7.21 9.67
C GLU A 360 23.74 8.70 10.00
N ARG A 361 22.70 9.38 10.48
CA ARG A 361 22.75 10.79 10.92
C ARG A 361 21.93 10.98 12.18
N GLU A 362 22.24 12.03 12.92
CA GLU A 362 21.57 12.40 14.17
C GLU A 362 20.75 13.69 14.00
N GLU A 363 19.56 13.72 14.58
CA GLU A 363 18.70 14.91 14.64
C GLU A 363 17.83 14.87 15.91
N ILE A 364 17.38 16.04 16.39
CA ILE A 364 16.50 16.13 17.55
C ILE A 364 15.06 15.85 17.09
N LEU A 365 14.42 14.86 17.69
CA LEU A 365 13.01 14.53 17.47
C LEU A 365 12.25 14.61 18.82
N GLU A 366 11.23 15.48 18.87
CA GLU A 366 10.36 15.57 20.04
C GLU A 366 9.22 14.55 19.96
N PRO A 367 8.77 14.01 21.11
CA PRO A 367 7.59 13.14 21.16
C PRO A 367 6.34 13.85 20.64
N ALA A 368 5.52 13.12 19.89
CA ALA A 368 4.23 13.65 19.43
C ALA A 368 3.26 13.86 20.61
N LYS A 369 2.53 14.97 20.56
CA LYS A 369 1.53 15.34 21.59
C LYS A 369 0.11 14.91 21.21
N PHE A 370 -0.09 14.48 19.98
CA PHE A 370 -1.38 14.17 19.39
C PHE A 370 -1.42 12.74 18.85
N TRP A 371 -2.64 12.29 18.60
CA TRP A 371 -2.94 10.98 17.99
C TRP A 371 -3.60 11.17 16.64
N PRO A 372 -3.44 10.26 15.68
CA PRO A 372 -4.17 10.31 14.41
C PRO A 372 -5.68 10.16 14.63
N GLY A 373 -6.44 11.16 14.19
CA GLY A 373 -7.90 11.16 14.15
C GLY A 373 -8.46 10.71 12.80
N ARG A 374 -9.42 11.48 12.25
CA ARG A 374 -9.99 11.20 10.93
C ARG A 374 -8.99 11.48 9.81
N LEU A 375 -9.06 10.71 8.75
CA LEU A 375 -8.26 10.91 7.55
C LEU A 375 -8.66 12.23 6.85
N LEU A 376 -7.69 13.05 6.49
CA LEU A 376 -7.89 14.32 5.77
C LEU A 376 -7.49 14.22 4.31
N ALA A 377 -6.40 13.54 4.02
CA ALA A 377 -5.89 13.34 2.67
C ALA A 377 -4.90 12.19 2.61
N VAL A 378 -4.72 11.64 1.43
CA VAL A 378 -3.62 10.74 1.08
C VAL A 378 -2.95 11.25 -0.18
N VAL A 379 -1.63 11.29 -0.18
CA VAL A 379 -0.80 11.59 -1.34
C VAL A 379 0.09 10.38 -1.63
N HIS A 380 -0.03 9.86 -2.82
CA HIS A 380 0.86 8.84 -3.35
C HIS A 380 1.80 9.47 -4.39
N ILE A 381 3.08 9.19 -4.27
CA ILE A 381 4.10 9.61 -5.24
C ILE A 381 4.86 8.37 -5.65
N ARG A 382 4.96 8.15 -6.96
CA ARG A 382 5.80 7.09 -7.51
C ARG A 382 7.12 7.67 -7.95
N TYR A 383 8.21 7.08 -7.48
CA TYR A 383 9.52 7.44 -8.00
C TYR A 383 10.01 6.36 -8.97
N VAL A 384 10.53 6.81 -10.10
CA VAL A 384 10.92 5.96 -11.22
C VAL A 384 12.24 6.45 -11.81
N GLU A 385 12.95 5.58 -12.52
CA GLU A 385 14.12 5.99 -13.29
C GLU A 385 13.73 7.01 -14.38
N PRO A 386 14.58 8.03 -14.64
CA PRO A 386 14.27 9.08 -15.62
C PRO A 386 13.94 8.58 -17.03
N ASP A 387 14.52 7.44 -17.44
CA ASP A 387 14.26 6.88 -18.76
C ASP A 387 12.89 6.20 -18.85
N GLU A 388 12.40 5.59 -17.77
CA GLU A 388 11.03 5.09 -17.66
C GLU A 388 10.03 6.24 -17.76
N LEU A 389 10.33 7.38 -17.11
CA LEU A 389 9.48 8.56 -17.16
C LEU A 389 9.36 9.13 -18.59
N LYS A 390 10.45 9.19 -19.35
CA LYS A 390 10.43 9.62 -20.77
C LYS A 390 9.51 8.72 -21.61
N THR A 391 9.54 7.43 -21.39
CA THR A 391 8.65 6.49 -22.07
C THR A 391 7.18 6.83 -21.79
N LEU A 392 6.86 7.21 -20.54
CA LEU A 392 5.53 7.66 -20.16
C LEU A 392 5.12 8.99 -20.82
N GLU A 393 6.05 9.93 -21.02
CA GLU A 393 5.79 11.24 -21.66
C GLU A 393 5.54 11.13 -23.17
N VAL A 394 6.31 10.32 -23.88
CA VAL A 394 6.18 10.12 -25.34
C VAL A 394 4.82 9.54 -25.70
N GLU A 395 4.26 8.67 -24.88
CA GLU A 395 2.95 8.07 -25.13
C GLU A 395 1.79 9.04 -24.94
N GLN A 396 1.92 10.07 -24.11
CA GLN A 396 0.88 11.14 -24.01
C GLN A 396 0.81 11.99 -25.28
N SER A 397 1.94 12.30 -25.89
CA SER A 397 1.97 13.10 -27.13
C SER A 397 1.38 12.34 -28.32
N SER A 398 1.57 11.02 -28.40
CA SER A 398 1.03 10.20 -29.50
C SER A 398 -0.47 9.91 -29.38
N SER A 399 -1.04 9.91 -28.18
CA SER A 399 -2.47 9.66 -27.98
C SER A 399 -3.36 10.88 -28.21
N VAL A 400 -2.80 12.09 -28.12
CA VAL A 400 -3.51 13.35 -28.38
C VAL A 400 -3.71 13.58 -29.89
N ASP A 401 -2.71 13.22 -30.70
CA ASP A 401 -2.79 13.39 -32.17
C ASP A 401 -3.85 12.49 -32.85
N THR A 402 -4.16 11.33 -32.25
CA THR A 402 -5.15 10.39 -32.83
C THR A 402 -6.60 10.80 -32.55
N SER A 403 -6.85 11.69 -31.59
CA SER A 403 -8.21 12.14 -31.24
C SER A 403 -8.68 13.41 -31.97
N GLN A 404 -7.78 14.10 -32.70
CA GLN A 404 -8.15 15.28 -33.51
C GLN A 404 -8.47 14.96 -34.98
N ASN A 405 -8.32 13.71 -35.42
CA ASN A 405 -8.56 13.26 -36.78
C ASN A 405 -9.76 12.30 -36.93
N LYS A 406 -10.79 12.45 -36.11
CA LYS A 406 -12.06 11.74 -36.26
C LYS A 406 -13.24 12.71 -36.17
#